data_24408a384261caf1a51525e89f3fae11
#
_entry.id   24408a384261caf1a51525e89f3fae11
#
_cell.length_a   1.000
_cell.length_b   1.000
_cell.length_c   1.000
_cell.angle_alpha   90.00
_cell.angle_beta   90.00
_cell.angle_gamma   90.00
#
_symmetry.space_group_name_H-M   'P 1'
#
loop_
_entity.id
_entity.type
_entity.pdbx_description
1 polymer ?
#
loop_
_entity_poly.entity_id
_entity_poly.type
_entity_poly.pdbx_seq_one_letter_code
_entity_poly.pdbx_strand_id
1 'polypeptide(L)'
;MAIANPTMGLHGPGIIKKASGWFIAIAVVFIILGIMAIAEPAVAGLAVAILVGWLLIFGGVAHLVAAFAGGGAGRVIWQVILGIIYIVGGIYFLTHPLLGLGTLTLLLAVIILMEAVLEFIAYFRTRNEGGSGWMLVNGLITLFVGGLIWLHWPSSSVWAIGTLVGVNLLMTGISRLMLGVAARKLATRLAT
;
A
#
# COMPACT_ATOMS: atom_id res chain seq x y z
N MET A 1 22.19 45.77 16.90
CA MET A 1 23.08 44.59 16.83
C MET A 1 22.24 43.38 16.54
N ALA A 2 22.05 43.04 15.24
CA ALA A 2 21.18 41.94 14.79
C ALA A 2 21.99 40.65 14.91
N ILE A 3 21.57 39.75 15.79
CA ILE A 3 22.15 38.41 15.94
C ILE A 3 21.70 37.60 14.73
N ALA A 4 22.60 37.48 13.74
CA ALA A 4 22.42 36.55 12.62
C ALA A 4 22.36 35.11 13.18
N ASN A 5 21.25 34.45 13.06
CA ASN A 5 21.00 33.09 13.50
C ASN A 5 21.72 32.11 12.54
N PRO A 6 22.83 31.45 12.94
CA PRO A 6 23.65 30.64 12.04
C PRO A 6 22.98 29.32 11.59
N THR A 7 21.77 29.01 12.06
CA THR A 7 21.06 27.77 11.73
C THR A 7 20.22 27.84 10.45
N MET A 8 20.09 29.02 9.81
CA MET A 8 19.34 29.18 8.55
C MET A 8 20.10 28.73 7.27
N GLY A 9 21.38 28.36 7.41
CA GLY A 9 22.25 28.01 6.27
C GLY A 9 22.20 26.55 5.82
N LEU A 10 21.55 25.64 6.55
CA LEU A 10 21.60 24.21 6.27
C LEU A 10 20.54 23.68 5.28
N HIS A 11 19.63 24.53 4.84
CA HIS A 11 18.59 24.17 3.84
C HIS A 11 18.83 24.87 2.51
N GLY A 12 20.08 24.90 2.03
CA GLY A 12 20.44 25.55 0.78
C GLY A 12 19.75 24.91 -0.44
N PRO A 13 19.49 25.71 -1.49
CA PRO A 13 18.85 25.26 -2.75
C PRO A 13 19.48 24.01 -3.36
N GLY A 14 20.75 23.73 -3.05
CA GLY A 14 21.47 22.53 -3.46
C GLY A 14 20.96 21.23 -2.83
N ILE A 15 20.53 21.24 -1.56
CA ILE A 15 19.97 20.06 -0.89
C ILE A 15 18.59 19.73 -1.45
N ILE A 16 17.76 20.75 -1.68
CA ILE A 16 16.42 20.59 -2.29
C ILE A 16 16.56 20.04 -3.70
N LYS A 17 17.51 20.52 -4.49
CA LYS A 17 17.77 20.04 -5.85
C LYS A 17 18.26 18.60 -5.89
N LYS A 18 19.13 18.19 -4.94
CA LYS A 18 19.60 16.80 -4.82
C LYS A 18 18.50 15.86 -4.34
N ALA A 19 17.71 16.28 -3.36
CA ALA A 19 16.57 15.52 -2.86
C ALA A 19 15.50 15.34 -3.97
N SER A 20 15.15 16.40 -4.72
CA SER A 20 14.18 16.31 -5.80
C SER A 20 14.61 15.36 -6.91
N GLY A 21 15.92 15.27 -7.23
CA GLY A 21 16.46 14.31 -8.18
C GLY A 21 16.22 12.87 -7.75
N TRP A 22 16.44 12.55 -6.46
CA TRP A 22 16.17 11.23 -5.90
C TRP A 22 14.69 10.86 -5.91
N PHE A 23 13.81 11.83 -5.58
CA PHE A 23 12.36 11.64 -5.68
C PHE A 23 11.89 11.33 -7.11
N ILE A 24 12.45 12.02 -8.12
CA ILE A 24 12.14 11.76 -9.52
C ILE A 24 12.64 10.37 -9.95
N ALA A 25 13.84 9.96 -9.55
CA ALA A 25 14.36 8.63 -9.86
C ALA A 25 13.47 7.52 -9.29
N ILE A 26 13.07 7.62 -8.02
CA ILE A 26 12.15 6.68 -7.38
C ILE A 26 10.78 6.69 -8.08
N ALA A 27 10.28 7.87 -8.49
CA ALA A 27 9.02 7.99 -9.19
C ALA A 27 9.03 7.25 -10.54
N VAL A 28 10.11 7.38 -11.30
CA VAL A 28 10.31 6.66 -12.58
C VAL A 28 10.32 5.16 -12.35
N VAL A 29 11.04 4.67 -11.33
CA VAL A 29 11.05 3.24 -10.98
C VAL A 29 9.65 2.75 -10.66
N PHE A 30 8.85 3.51 -9.89
CA PHE A 30 7.47 3.14 -9.55
C PHE A 30 6.57 3.10 -10.79
N ILE A 31 6.73 4.04 -11.74
CA ILE A 31 5.99 4.03 -12.99
C ILE A 31 6.33 2.79 -13.82
N ILE A 32 7.61 2.47 -13.97
CA ILE A 32 8.05 1.30 -14.72
C ILE A 32 7.52 0.02 -14.07
N LEU A 33 7.68 -0.14 -12.75
CA LEU A 33 7.15 -1.29 -12.02
C LEU A 33 5.63 -1.39 -12.09
N GLY A 34 4.93 -0.26 -12.05
CA GLY A 34 3.47 -0.20 -12.21
C GLY A 34 3.01 -0.68 -13.60
N ILE A 35 3.70 -0.23 -14.65
CA ILE A 35 3.41 -0.70 -16.03
C ILE A 35 3.69 -2.20 -16.17
N MET A 36 4.82 -2.68 -15.67
CA MET A 36 5.16 -4.10 -15.69
C MET A 36 4.14 -4.95 -14.91
N ALA A 37 3.69 -4.48 -13.76
CA ALA A 37 2.70 -5.17 -12.95
C ALA A 37 1.32 -5.24 -13.62
N ILE A 38 0.95 -4.22 -14.42
CA ILE A 38 -0.28 -4.24 -15.22
C ILE A 38 -0.13 -5.15 -16.45
N ALA A 39 1.05 -5.19 -17.06
CA ALA A 39 1.32 -6.03 -18.22
C ALA A 39 1.33 -7.53 -17.85
N GLU A 40 1.88 -7.87 -16.69
CA GLU A 40 2.01 -9.24 -16.19
C GLU A 40 1.42 -9.38 -14.77
N PRO A 41 0.09 -9.27 -14.62
CA PRO A 41 -0.53 -9.20 -13.29
C PRO A 41 -0.38 -10.48 -12.48
N ALA A 42 -0.28 -11.64 -13.13
CA ALA A 42 -0.03 -12.91 -12.45
C ALA A 42 1.33 -12.93 -11.75
N VAL A 43 2.37 -12.46 -12.43
CA VAL A 43 3.73 -12.37 -11.87
C VAL A 43 3.79 -11.36 -10.73
N ALA A 44 3.16 -10.20 -10.91
CA ALA A 44 3.09 -9.19 -9.87
C ALA A 44 2.33 -9.68 -8.64
N GLY A 45 1.20 -10.37 -8.82
CA GLY A 45 0.43 -10.96 -7.73
C GLY A 45 1.22 -12.03 -6.96
N LEU A 46 1.96 -12.90 -7.66
CA LEU A 46 2.84 -13.88 -7.03
C LEU A 46 3.97 -13.21 -6.24
N ALA A 47 4.57 -12.16 -6.78
CA ALA A 47 5.60 -11.39 -6.08
C ALA A 47 5.04 -10.79 -4.77
N VAL A 48 3.81 -10.28 -4.79
CA VAL A 48 3.11 -9.80 -3.59
C VAL A 48 2.89 -10.93 -2.58
N ALA A 49 2.43 -12.10 -3.01
CA ALA A 49 2.22 -13.24 -2.13
C ALA A 49 3.51 -13.68 -1.43
N ILE A 50 4.63 -13.74 -2.17
CA ILE A 50 5.96 -14.05 -1.64
C ILE A 50 6.41 -12.96 -0.65
N LEU A 51 6.23 -11.68 -0.99
CA LEU A 51 6.55 -10.56 -0.11
C LEU A 51 5.78 -10.66 1.21
N VAL A 52 4.47 -10.91 1.13
CA VAL A 52 3.61 -11.11 2.32
C VAL A 52 4.10 -12.30 3.15
N GLY A 53 4.50 -13.40 2.52
CA GLY A 53 5.09 -14.56 3.20
C GLY A 53 6.32 -14.19 4.04
N TRP A 54 7.25 -13.42 3.47
CA TRP A 54 8.41 -12.91 4.20
C TRP A 54 8.02 -11.93 5.33
N LEU A 55 7.10 -11.01 5.06
CA LEU A 55 6.62 -10.07 6.08
C LEU A 55 5.95 -10.79 7.26
N LEU A 56 5.20 -11.86 6.99
CA LEU A 56 4.64 -12.70 8.04
C LEU A 56 5.73 -13.36 8.87
N ILE A 57 6.77 -13.93 8.26
CA ILE A 57 7.89 -14.54 9.00
C ILE A 57 8.58 -13.52 9.88
N PHE A 58 8.94 -12.34 9.32
CA PHE A 58 9.57 -11.28 10.11
C PHE A 58 8.65 -10.76 11.23
N GLY A 59 7.36 -10.61 10.95
CA GLY A 59 6.36 -10.27 11.96
C GLY A 59 6.27 -11.30 13.08
N GLY A 60 6.28 -12.59 12.72
CA GLY A 60 6.28 -13.68 13.69
C GLY A 60 7.53 -13.70 14.57
N VAL A 61 8.71 -13.49 13.98
CA VAL A 61 9.96 -13.35 14.74
C VAL A 61 9.88 -12.15 15.69
N ALA A 62 9.36 -11.00 15.22
CA ALA A 62 9.16 -9.82 16.06
C ALA A 62 8.22 -10.08 17.24
N HIS A 63 7.14 -10.83 17.05
CA HIS A 63 6.25 -11.27 18.12
C HIS A 63 6.97 -12.18 19.14
N LEU A 64 7.78 -13.12 18.67
CA LEU A 64 8.57 -13.98 19.56
C LEU A 64 9.59 -13.16 20.36
N VAL A 65 10.30 -12.22 19.75
CA VAL A 65 11.23 -11.31 20.44
C VAL A 65 10.47 -10.46 21.47
N ALA A 66 9.30 -9.93 21.13
CA ALA A 66 8.47 -9.15 22.04
C ALA A 66 7.96 -9.96 23.24
N ALA A 67 7.82 -11.28 23.11
CA ALA A 67 7.48 -12.14 24.22
C ALA A 67 8.55 -12.15 25.35
N PHE A 68 9.83 -11.96 25.00
CA PHE A 68 10.95 -11.88 25.94
C PHE A 68 11.19 -10.47 26.50
N ALA A 69 10.51 -9.44 25.97
CA ALA A 69 10.71 -8.05 26.38
C ALA A 69 10.03 -7.68 27.72
N GLY A 70 9.47 -8.68 28.43
CA GLY A 70 8.81 -8.49 29.74
C GLY A 70 7.30 -8.28 29.61
N GLY A 71 6.59 -8.64 30.69
CA GLY A 71 5.14 -8.55 30.79
C GLY A 71 4.56 -9.70 31.62
N GLY A 72 3.26 -9.64 31.92
CA GLY A 72 2.58 -10.75 32.61
C GLY A 72 2.50 -12.00 31.74
N ALA A 73 2.37 -13.18 32.38
CA ALA A 73 2.32 -14.48 31.71
C ALA A 73 1.32 -14.55 30.53
N GLY A 74 0.14 -13.94 30.67
CA GLY A 74 -0.86 -13.89 29.62
C GLY A 74 -0.39 -13.16 28.35
N ARG A 75 0.38 -12.07 28.48
CA ARG A 75 0.96 -11.36 27.34
C ARG A 75 2.01 -12.20 26.63
N VAL A 76 2.88 -12.88 27.38
CA VAL A 76 3.91 -13.75 26.80
C VAL A 76 3.28 -14.88 25.99
N ILE A 77 2.28 -15.57 26.58
CA ILE A 77 1.55 -16.66 25.90
C ILE A 77 0.92 -16.14 24.59
N TRP A 78 0.26 -14.97 24.63
CA TRP A 78 -0.39 -14.40 23.46
C TRP A 78 0.61 -14.04 22.34
N GLN A 79 1.74 -13.44 22.70
CA GLN A 79 2.81 -13.11 21.76
C GLN A 79 3.44 -14.36 21.12
N VAL A 80 3.66 -15.43 21.89
CA VAL A 80 4.18 -16.70 21.37
C VAL A 80 3.20 -17.33 20.39
N ILE A 81 1.91 -17.37 20.74
CA ILE A 81 0.87 -17.92 19.86
C ILE A 81 0.82 -17.16 18.53
N LEU A 82 0.78 -15.83 18.60
CA LEU A 82 0.80 -14.98 17.40
C LEU A 82 2.07 -15.20 16.58
N GLY A 83 3.24 -15.24 17.23
CA GLY A 83 4.52 -15.47 16.57
C GLY A 83 4.53 -16.78 15.79
N ILE A 84 4.03 -17.87 16.37
CA ILE A 84 3.93 -19.17 15.71
C ILE A 84 2.95 -19.13 14.54
N ILE A 85 1.75 -18.55 14.72
CA ILE A 85 0.75 -18.41 13.64
C ILE A 85 1.31 -17.64 12.47
N TYR A 86 2.01 -16.52 12.71
CA TYR A 86 2.61 -15.70 11.69
C TYR A 86 3.72 -16.44 10.93
N ILE A 87 4.61 -17.16 11.63
CA ILE A 87 5.68 -17.95 11.00
C ILE A 87 5.11 -19.07 10.14
N VAL A 88 4.16 -19.84 10.70
CA VAL A 88 3.52 -20.94 9.96
C VAL A 88 2.77 -20.42 8.73
N GLY A 89 2.02 -19.32 8.88
CA GLY A 89 1.36 -18.65 7.78
C GLY A 89 2.34 -18.16 6.72
N GLY A 90 3.45 -17.54 7.12
CA GLY A 90 4.49 -17.07 6.22
C GLY A 90 5.16 -18.21 5.45
N ILE A 91 5.49 -19.32 6.10
CA ILE A 91 6.03 -20.52 5.44
C ILE A 91 5.03 -21.07 4.44
N TYR A 92 3.73 -21.14 4.81
CA TYR A 92 2.67 -21.57 3.90
C TYR A 92 2.61 -20.70 2.63
N PHE A 93 2.70 -19.38 2.76
CA PHE A 93 2.72 -18.46 1.62
C PHE A 93 3.94 -18.64 0.73
N LEU A 94 5.11 -18.94 1.29
CA LEU A 94 6.34 -19.16 0.52
C LEU A 94 6.34 -20.52 -0.18
N THR A 95 5.77 -21.54 0.43
CA THR A 95 5.72 -22.90 -0.15
C THR A 95 4.58 -23.08 -1.15
N HIS A 96 3.47 -22.33 -0.98
CA HIS A 96 2.28 -22.41 -1.82
C HIS A 96 1.82 -21.01 -2.27
N PRO A 97 2.63 -20.28 -3.05
CA PRO A 97 2.35 -18.88 -3.36
C PRO A 97 1.06 -18.65 -4.16
N LEU A 98 0.63 -19.59 -4.98
CA LEU A 98 -0.65 -19.55 -5.70
C LEU A 98 -1.85 -19.61 -4.74
N LEU A 99 -1.79 -20.48 -3.74
CA LEU A 99 -2.84 -20.57 -2.71
C LEU A 99 -2.84 -19.33 -1.81
N GLY A 100 -1.64 -18.83 -1.47
CA GLY A 100 -1.47 -17.56 -0.77
C GLY A 100 -2.10 -16.39 -1.55
N LEU A 101 -1.85 -16.32 -2.85
CA LEU A 101 -2.44 -15.31 -3.73
C LEU A 101 -3.98 -15.42 -3.76
N GLY A 102 -4.51 -16.64 -3.85
CA GLY A 102 -5.96 -16.90 -3.76
C GLY A 102 -6.56 -16.41 -2.45
N THR A 103 -5.89 -16.66 -1.34
CA THR A 103 -6.32 -16.22 0.00
C THR A 103 -6.30 -14.69 0.11
N LEU A 104 -5.24 -14.03 -0.36
CA LEU A 104 -5.15 -12.56 -0.39
C LEU A 104 -6.25 -11.94 -1.27
N THR A 105 -6.55 -12.56 -2.41
CA THR A 105 -7.61 -12.08 -3.30
C THR A 105 -8.99 -12.19 -2.67
N LEU A 106 -9.26 -13.29 -1.95
CA LEU A 106 -10.51 -13.44 -1.22
C LEU A 106 -10.65 -12.37 -0.12
N LEU A 107 -9.59 -12.16 0.65
CA LEU A 107 -9.54 -11.13 1.69
C LEU A 107 -9.76 -9.74 1.08
N LEU A 108 -9.13 -9.46 -0.04
CA LEU A 108 -9.29 -8.20 -0.78
C LEU A 108 -10.74 -8.02 -1.25
N ALA A 109 -11.38 -9.06 -1.82
CA ALA A 109 -12.76 -9.01 -2.24
C ALA A 109 -13.70 -8.67 -1.07
N VAL A 110 -13.49 -9.30 0.10
CA VAL A 110 -14.27 -8.99 1.32
C VAL A 110 -14.09 -7.54 1.73
N ILE A 111 -12.84 -7.02 1.74
CA ILE A 111 -12.55 -5.63 2.11
C ILE A 111 -13.25 -4.66 1.14
N ILE A 112 -13.14 -4.88 -0.16
CA ILE A 112 -13.78 -4.03 -1.19
C ILE A 112 -15.30 -4.07 -1.04
N LEU A 113 -15.90 -5.23 -0.81
CA LEU A 113 -17.35 -5.35 -0.58
C LEU A 113 -17.78 -4.62 0.69
N MET A 114 -17.01 -4.71 1.78
CA MET A 114 -17.27 -3.92 2.99
C MET A 114 -17.16 -2.42 2.73
N GLU A 115 -16.17 -1.98 1.97
CA GLU A 115 -16.01 -0.57 1.56
C GLU A 115 -17.23 -0.08 0.79
N ALA A 116 -17.73 -0.86 -0.19
CA ALA A 116 -18.94 -0.53 -0.92
C ALA A 116 -20.15 -0.34 0.02
N VAL A 117 -20.32 -1.24 1.00
CA VAL A 117 -21.40 -1.12 2.00
C VAL A 117 -21.25 0.17 2.83
N LEU A 118 -20.03 0.50 3.26
CA LEU A 118 -19.77 1.73 4.00
C LEU A 118 -20.05 2.99 3.17
N GLU A 119 -19.72 2.98 1.88
CA GLU A 119 -20.04 4.08 0.96
C GLU A 119 -21.55 4.27 0.78
N PHE A 120 -22.32 3.18 0.68
CA PHE A 120 -23.78 3.27 0.68
C PHE A 120 -24.34 3.84 1.99
N ILE A 121 -23.82 3.38 3.14
CA ILE A 121 -24.21 3.93 4.44
C ILE A 121 -23.88 5.42 4.52
N ALA A 122 -22.69 5.84 4.09
CA ALA A 122 -22.29 7.22 4.04
C ALA A 122 -23.21 8.04 3.14
N TYR A 123 -23.53 7.56 1.94
CA TYR A 123 -24.48 8.21 1.05
C TYR A 123 -25.85 8.46 1.74
N PHE A 124 -26.43 7.44 2.36
CA PHE A 124 -27.74 7.59 3.02
C PHE A 124 -27.74 8.56 4.19
N ARG A 125 -26.58 8.73 4.84
CA ARG A 125 -26.41 9.71 5.93
C ARG A 125 -26.27 11.15 5.43
N THR A 126 -25.61 11.34 4.28
CA THR A 126 -25.26 12.65 3.74
C THR A 126 -26.06 13.06 2.50
N ARG A 127 -27.08 12.27 2.12
CA ARG A 127 -27.85 12.48 0.88
C ARG A 127 -28.52 13.87 0.75
N ASN A 128 -28.71 14.55 1.88
CA ASN A 128 -29.29 15.89 1.91
C ASN A 128 -28.22 16.99 1.74
N GLU A 129 -26.93 16.62 1.70
CA GLU A 129 -25.82 17.53 1.49
C GLU A 129 -25.43 17.54 0.00
N GLY A 130 -25.08 18.71 -0.52
CA GLY A 130 -24.66 18.83 -1.92
C GLY A 130 -23.38 18.02 -2.19
N GLY A 131 -23.39 17.18 -3.24
CA GLY A 131 -22.23 16.37 -3.65
C GLY A 131 -22.25 14.92 -3.20
N SER A 132 -23.22 14.49 -2.37
CA SER A 132 -23.34 13.11 -1.89
C SER A 132 -23.54 12.07 -3.02
N GLY A 133 -24.07 12.48 -4.18
CA GLY A 133 -24.25 11.60 -5.33
C GLY A 133 -22.97 10.91 -5.82
N TRP A 134 -21.79 11.53 -5.60
CA TRP A 134 -20.51 10.90 -5.94
C TRP A 134 -20.23 9.66 -5.09
N MET A 135 -20.62 9.66 -3.82
CA MET A 135 -20.48 8.49 -2.94
C MET A 135 -21.31 7.30 -3.43
N LEU A 136 -22.51 7.56 -3.97
CA LEU A 136 -23.35 6.53 -4.55
C LEU A 136 -22.70 5.90 -5.81
N VAL A 137 -22.15 6.74 -6.70
CA VAL A 137 -21.47 6.28 -7.92
C VAL A 137 -20.23 5.46 -7.55
N ASN A 138 -19.43 5.95 -6.60
CA ASN A 138 -18.24 5.25 -6.14
C ASN A 138 -18.63 3.91 -5.51
N GLY A 139 -19.59 3.89 -4.58
CA GLY A 139 -20.09 2.66 -3.95
C GLY A 139 -20.61 1.63 -4.95
N LEU A 140 -21.26 2.05 -6.03
CA LEU A 140 -21.73 1.16 -7.07
C LEU A 140 -20.55 0.54 -7.86
N ILE A 141 -19.54 1.34 -8.21
CA ILE A 141 -18.33 0.87 -8.88
C ILE A 141 -17.57 -0.09 -7.97
N THR A 142 -17.38 0.26 -6.70
CA THR A 142 -16.70 -0.56 -5.70
C THR A 142 -17.41 -1.90 -5.50
N LEU A 143 -18.75 -1.88 -5.40
CA LEU A 143 -19.57 -3.10 -5.32
C LEU A 143 -19.41 -3.97 -6.56
N PHE A 144 -19.44 -3.37 -7.74
CA PHE A 144 -19.27 -4.10 -9.00
C PHE A 144 -17.89 -4.77 -9.09
N VAL A 145 -16.83 -4.05 -8.75
CA VAL A 145 -15.46 -4.59 -8.76
C VAL A 145 -15.29 -5.70 -7.73
N GLY A 146 -15.72 -5.48 -6.47
CA GLY A 146 -15.67 -6.49 -5.42
C GLY A 146 -16.49 -7.74 -5.76
N GLY A 147 -17.68 -7.55 -6.32
CA GLY A 147 -18.53 -8.63 -6.80
C GLY A 147 -17.90 -9.44 -7.93
N LEU A 148 -17.27 -8.76 -8.91
CA LEU A 148 -16.54 -9.43 -9.99
C LEU A 148 -15.39 -10.31 -9.44
N ILE A 149 -14.62 -9.80 -8.50
CA ILE A 149 -13.51 -10.54 -7.88
C ILE A 149 -14.05 -11.75 -7.11
N TRP A 150 -15.12 -11.57 -6.34
CA TRP A 150 -15.74 -12.62 -5.54
C TRP A 150 -16.33 -13.73 -6.39
N LEU A 151 -17.13 -13.38 -7.41
CA LEU A 151 -17.85 -14.34 -8.25
C LEU A 151 -16.91 -15.17 -9.14
N HIS A 152 -15.75 -14.61 -9.51
CA HIS A 152 -14.77 -15.30 -10.35
C HIS A 152 -13.62 -15.92 -9.55
N TRP A 153 -13.70 -15.93 -8.22
CA TRP A 153 -12.71 -16.61 -7.41
C TRP A 153 -12.78 -18.14 -7.63
N PRO A 154 -11.66 -18.88 -7.72
CA PRO A 154 -10.27 -18.46 -7.55
C PRO A 154 -9.58 -17.87 -8.80
N SER A 155 -10.20 -17.90 -9.98
CA SER A 155 -9.57 -17.44 -11.23
C SER A 155 -9.23 -15.94 -11.22
N SER A 156 -9.99 -15.12 -10.49
CA SER A 156 -9.71 -13.70 -10.31
C SER A 156 -8.38 -13.43 -9.59
N SER A 157 -7.87 -14.38 -8.79
CA SER A 157 -6.61 -14.22 -8.08
C SER A 157 -5.40 -14.04 -9.00
N VAL A 158 -5.48 -14.56 -10.23
CA VAL A 158 -4.39 -14.46 -11.20
C VAL A 158 -4.13 -13.02 -11.64
N TRP A 159 -5.16 -12.16 -11.66
CA TRP A 159 -5.03 -10.79 -12.17
C TRP A 159 -5.35 -9.70 -11.13
N ALA A 160 -6.25 -9.95 -10.17
CA ALA A 160 -6.80 -8.90 -9.33
C ALA A 160 -5.73 -8.16 -8.50
N ILE A 161 -4.93 -8.88 -7.71
CA ILE A 161 -3.92 -8.26 -6.85
C ILE A 161 -2.84 -7.59 -7.69
N GLY A 162 -2.33 -8.27 -8.72
CA GLY A 162 -1.27 -7.72 -9.58
C GLY A 162 -1.71 -6.45 -10.29
N THR A 163 -2.92 -6.42 -10.84
CA THR A 163 -3.47 -5.23 -11.50
C THR A 163 -3.66 -4.07 -10.50
N LEU A 164 -4.25 -4.33 -9.33
CA LEU A 164 -4.46 -3.30 -8.32
C LEU A 164 -3.15 -2.72 -7.79
N VAL A 165 -2.17 -3.57 -7.53
CA VAL A 165 -0.83 -3.13 -7.13
C VAL A 165 -0.15 -2.34 -8.26
N GLY A 166 -0.28 -2.79 -9.50
CA GLY A 166 0.24 -2.08 -10.66
C GLY A 166 -0.34 -0.68 -10.83
N VAL A 167 -1.66 -0.55 -10.73
CA VAL A 167 -2.35 0.75 -10.77
C VAL A 167 -1.91 1.64 -9.61
N ASN A 168 -1.82 1.09 -8.40
CA ASN A 168 -1.38 1.84 -7.22
C ASN A 168 0.06 2.35 -7.36
N LEU A 169 0.99 1.50 -7.82
CA LEU A 169 2.38 1.89 -8.09
C LEU A 169 2.45 2.99 -9.14
N LEU A 170 1.66 2.86 -10.22
CA LEU A 170 1.62 3.83 -11.31
C LEU A 170 1.11 5.18 -10.81
N MET A 171 -0.01 5.22 -10.10
CA MET A 171 -0.56 6.45 -9.52
C MET A 171 0.40 7.10 -8.51
N THR A 172 1.03 6.28 -7.65
CA THR A 172 2.04 6.75 -6.69
C THR A 172 3.26 7.31 -7.41
N GLY A 173 3.74 6.65 -8.46
CA GLY A 173 4.85 7.10 -9.29
C GLY A 173 4.55 8.44 -9.97
N ILE A 174 3.38 8.58 -10.59
CA ILE A 174 2.95 9.84 -11.23
C ILE A 174 2.88 10.97 -10.19
N SER A 175 2.24 10.74 -9.04
CA SER A 175 2.12 11.73 -7.98
C SER A 175 3.48 12.19 -7.46
N ARG A 176 4.41 11.26 -7.22
CA ARG A 176 5.77 11.56 -6.79
C ARG A 176 6.57 12.30 -7.86
N LEU A 177 6.38 11.96 -9.14
CA LEU A 177 7.02 12.65 -10.26
C LEU A 177 6.58 14.11 -10.30
N MET A 178 5.27 14.37 -10.19
CA MET A 178 4.72 15.73 -10.18
C MET A 178 5.28 16.55 -9.01
N LEU A 179 5.33 15.97 -7.81
CA LEU A 179 5.91 16.61 -6.63
C LEU A 179 7.41 16.88 -6.79
N GLY A 180 8.18 15.93 -7.32
CA GLY A 180 9.61 16.07 -7.56
C GLY A 180 9.93 17.19 -8.58
N VAL A 181 9.14 17.27 -9.66
CA VAL A 181 9.28 18.32 -10.68
C VAL A 181 8.89 19.69 -10.10
N ALA A 182 7.80 19.77 -9.31
CA ALA A 182 7.38 21.01 -8.66
C ALA A 182 8.44 21.52 -7.67
N ALA A 183 8.98 20.63 -6.82
CA ALA A 183 10.05 20.97 -5.89
C ALA A 183 11.32 21.47 -6.60
N ARG A 184 11.68 20.86 -7.73
CA ARG A 184 12.84 21.28 -8.53
C ARG A 184 12.64 22.67 -9.14
N LYS A 185 11.42 22.96 -9.66
CA LYS A 185 11.09 24.30 -10.20
C LYS A 185 11.17 25.37 -9.12
N LEU A 186 10.66 25.06 -7.90
CA LEU A 186 10.72 25.99 -6.78
C LEU A 186 12.17 26.27 -6.36
N ALA A 187 13.01 25.23 -6.23
CA ALA A 187 14.42 25.37 -5.89
C ALA A 187 15.18 26.23 -6.92
N THR A 188 14.84 26.14 -8.20
CA THR A 188 15.46 26.94 -9.26
C THR A 188 15.04 28.41 -9.13
N ARG A 189 13.79 28.71 -8.81
CA ARG A 189 13.29 30.09 -8.59
C ARG A 189 13.86 30.78 -7.36
N LEU A 190 14.22 30.02 -6.33
CA LEU A 190 14.85 30.55 -5.10
C LEU A 190 16.36 30.76 -5.24
N ALA A 191 16.97 30.26 -6.33
CA ALA A 191 18.39 30.38 -6.62
C ALA A 191 18.71 31.53 -7.61
N THR A 192 17.67 32.10 -8.24
CA THR A 192 17.74 33.33 -9.08
C THR A 192 17.30 34.55 -8.30
#